data_588aa9346a34641c7e45338d3470e678
#
_entry.id   588aa9346a34641c7e45338d3470e678
#
_cell.length_a   1.000
_cell.length_b   1.000
_cell.length_c   1.000
_cell.angle_alpha   90.00
_cell.angle_beta   90.00
_cell.angle_gamma   90.00
#
_symmetry.space_group_name_H-M   'P 1'
#
loop_
_entity.id
_entity.type
_entity.pdbx_description
1 polymer ?
#
loop_
_entity_poly.entity_id
_entity_poly.type
_entity_poly.pdbx_seq_one_letter_code
_entity_poly.pdbx_strand_id
1 'polypeptide(L)'
;MVEKILVGWGKAEITPKGGAISLIGQWEERVTGVVRDPIYAVVMVAQSGDERAIWVACDLVQITKPLSEDVKKLLRISVPGFKDEQLILSATHIHTGPNTDDDPFTTLLDGRADPLDSIPTAECRRQISLAIESAVLQAIGSLKESRFELAISHTITGVNRRATYADGSAVMYGDVHRPDFRGMEGRDGGPMQILYVRDASDGALNGVVAAVPCTAQCDEMGFYVTADYWGVAREVIRAGLGDDVN
;
A
#
# COMPACT_ATOMS: atom_id res chain seq x y z
N MET A 1 36.17 -4.83 4.16
CA MET A 1 35.50 -4.60 2.87
C MET A 1 34.15 -4.04 3.21
N VAL A 2 33.72 -2.97 2.58
CA VAL A 2 32.30 -2.49 2.73
C VAL A 2 31.45 -3.52 2.03
N GLU A 3 30.49 -4.09 2.76
CA GLU A 3 29.54 -5.04 2.16
C GLU A 3 28.70 -4.32 1.11
N LYS A 4 28.55 -4.95 -0.05
CA LYS A 4 27.75 -4.41 -1.15
C LYS A 4 26.28 -4.59 -0.84
N ILE A 5 25.49 -3.57 -1.16
CA ILE A 5 24.02 -3.67 -1.10
C ILE A 5 23.54 -3.97 -2.51
N LEU A 6 22.76 -5.03 -2.62
CA LEU A 6 22.03 -5.39 -3.84
C LEU A 6 20.57 -5.01 -3.65
N VAL A 7 19.96 -4.40 -4.67
CA VAL A 7 18.53 -4.09 -4.67
C VAL A 7 17.90 -4.63 -5.94
N GLY A 8 16.72 -5.24 -5.78
CA GLY A 8 15.91 -5.70 -6.87
C GLY A 8 14.45 -5.29 -6.71
N TRP A 9 13.75 -5.18 -7.83
CA TRP A 9 12.38 -4.74 -7.89
C TRP A 9 11.48 -5.75 -8.57
N GLY A 10 10.24 -5.81 -8.11
CA GLY A 10 9.19 -6.60 -8.71
C GLY A 10 7.83 -5.94 -8.57
N LYS A 11 6.95 -6.22 -9.51
CA LYS A 11 5.59 -5.66 -9.52
C LYS A 11 4.61 -6.71 -10.02
N ALA A 12 3.48 -6.82 -9.36
CA ALA A 12 2.37 -7.65 -9.84
C ALA A 12 1.04 -6.93 -9.62
N GLU A 13 0.12 -7.11 -10.57
CA GLU A 13 -1.26 -6.70 -10.42
C GLU A 13 -1.94 -7.59 -9.38
N ILE A 14 -2.61 -6.97 -8.41
CA ILE A 14 -3.35 -7.64 -7.33
C ILE A 14 -4.86 -7.41 -7.40
N THR A 15 -5.36 -6.88 -8.52
CA THR A 15 -6.81 -6.77 -8.77
C THR A 15 -7.41 -8.15 -8.88
N PRO A 16 -8.35 -8.58 -8.00
CA PRO A 16 -8.96 -9.89 -8.08
C PRO A 16 -9.76 -10.08 -9.37
N LYS A 17 -9.76 -11.31 -9.89
CA LYS A 17 -10.43 -11.68 -11.14
C LYS A 17 -11.41 -12.82 -10.93
N GLY A 18 -12.46 -12.85 -11.74
CA GLY A 18 -13.43 -13.96 -11.75
C GLY A 18 -14.81 -13.61 -11.20
N GLY A 19 -15.09 -12.34 -10.86
CA GLY A 19 -16.40 -11.89 -10.38
C GLY A 19 -16.37 -10.47 -9.86
N ALA A 20 -17.46 -10.04 -9.25
CA ALA A 20 -17.52 -8.76 -8.55
C ALA A 20 -16.70 -8.81 -7.26
N ILE A 21 -16.19 -7.67 -6.84
CA ILE A 21 -15.27 -7.50 -5.73
C ILE A 21 -15.99 -6.79 -4.58
N SER A 22 -15.94 -7.35 -3.39
CA SER A 22 -16.34 -6.66 -2.17
C SER A 22 -15.25 -5.67 -1.79
N LEU A 23 -15.59 -4.36 -1.76
CA LEU A 23 -14.69 -3.28 -1.39
C LEU A 23 -14.73 -3.04 0.12
N ILE A 24 -13.55 -2.73 0.69
CA ILE A 24 -13.42 -2.39 2.10
C ILE A 24 -12.95 -0.94 2.29
N GLY A 25 -13.14 -0.39 3.49
CA GLY A 25 -12.68 0.96 3.87
C GLY A 25 -13.81 1.89 4.25
N GLN A 26 -15.06 1.52 4.01
CA GLN A 26 -16.27 2.24 4.43
C GLN A 26 -17.14 1.37 5.34
N TRP A 27 -18.14 1.99 5.97
CA TRP A 27 -19.06 1.34 6.91
C TRP A 27 -20.24 0.65 6.22
N GLU A 28 -20.36 0.81 4.91
CA GLU A 28 -21.40 0.22 4.06
C GLU A 28 -20.82 -0.85 3.17
N GLU A 29 -21.63 -1.85 2.84
CA GLU A 29 -21.29 -2.87 1.88
C GLU A 29 -21.21 -2.26 0.47
N ARG A 30 -20.07 -2.45 -0.20
CA ARG A 30 -19.88 -2.02 -1.58
C ARG A 30 -19.36 -3.18 -2.41
N VAL A 31 -20.11 -3.59 -3.41
CA VAL A 31 -19.73 -4.65 -4.35
C VAL A 31 -19.66 -4.08 -5.75
N THR A 32 -18.62 -4.36 -6.49
CA THR A 32 -18.43 -3.83 -7.84
C THR A 32 -17.73 -4.81 -8.78
N GLY A 33 -18.14 -4.81 -10.05
CA GLY A 33 -17.40 -5.42 -11.16
C GLY A 33 -16.57 -4.40 -11.97
N VAL A 34 -16.55 -3.13 -11.53
CA VAL A 34 -15.87 -2.06 -12.27
C VAL A 34 -14.46 -1.85 -11.74
N VAL A 35 -13.47 -1.91 -12.60
CA VAL A 35 -12.08 -1.55 -12.32
C VAL A 35 -11.78 -0.29 -13.13
N ARG A 36 -11.57 0.84 -12.44
CA ARG A 36 -11.19 2.11 -13.08
C ARG A 36 -9.72 2.09 -13.46
N ASP A 37 -8.89 1.68 -12.54
CA ASP A 37 -7.48 1.42 -12.74
C ASP A 37 -7.03 0.22 -11.89
N PRO A 38 -6.05 -0.57 -12.38
CA PRO A 38 -5.59 -1.75 -11.66
C PRO A 38 -4.80 -1.37 -10.40
N ILE A 39 -4.88 -2.25 -9.41
CA ILE A 39 -4.14 -2.13 -8.16
C ILE A 39 -2.94 -3.09 -8.15
N TYR A 40 -1.87 -2.69 -7.46
CA TYR A 40 -0.59 -3.39 -7.54
C TYR A 40 0.01 -3.70 -6.16
N ALA A 41 0.83 -4.74 -6.13
CA ALA A 41 1.88 -4.94 -5.15
C ALA A 41 3.22 -4.58 -5.80
N VAL A 42 3.96 -3.66 -5.21
CA VAL A 42 5.31 -3.28 -5.63
C VAL A 42 6.29 -3.76 -4.56
N VAL A 43 7.33 -4.46 -4.99
CA VAL A 43 8.29 -5.11 -4.10
C VAL A 43 9.67 -4.51 -4.32
N MET A 44 10.33 -4.16 -3.22
CA MET A 44 11.76 -3.90 -3.15
C MET A 44 12.41 -4.99 -2.30
N VAL A 45 13.41 -5.65 -2.83
CA VAL A 45 14.30 -6.54 -2.07
C VAL A 45 15.65 -5.87 -1.93
N ALA A 46 16.12 -5.70 -0.70
CA ALA A 46 17.46 -5.26 -0.39
C ALA A 46 18.23 -6.44 0.25
N GLN A 47 19.44 -6.71 -0.23
CA GLN A 47 20.29 -7.80 0.26
C GLN A 47 21.72 -7.34 0.47
N SER A 48 22.33 -7.73 1.60
CA SER A 48 23.75 -7.55 1.89
C SER A 48 24.29 -8.83 2.53
N GLY A 49 25.25 -9.49 1.89
CA GLY A 49 25.67 -10.82 2.30
C GLY A 49 24.50 -11.79 2.37
N ASP A 50 24.33 -12.43 3.52
CA ASP A 50 23.22 -13.39 3.78
C ASP A 50 21.94 -12.71 4.33
N GLU A 51 22.01 -11.43 4.65
CA GLU A 51 20.86 -10.70 5.19
C GLU A 51 20.01 -10.10 4.07
N ARG A 52 18.71 -10.17 4.25
CA ARG A 52 17.71 -9.71 3.26
C ARG A 52 16.55 -9.00 3.93
N ALA A 53 16.09 -7.92 3.30
CA ALA A 53 14.80 -7.27 3.61
C ALA A 53 13.91 -7.29 2.37
N ILE A 54 12.67 -7.72 2.52
CA ILE A 54 11.65 -7.79 1.46
C ILE A 54 10.55 -6.81 1.85
N TRP A 55 10.48 -5.68 1.17
CA TRP A 55 9.45 -4.68 1.41
C TRP A 55 8.42 -4.69 0.30
N VAL A 56 7.16 -4.89 0.67
CA VAL A 56 6.01 -4.96 -0.25
C VAL A 56 5.04 -3.83 0.08
N ALA A 57 4.81 -2.94 -0.88
CA ALA A 57 3.75 -1.94 -0.82
C ALA A 57 2.55 -2.43 -1.63
N CYS A 58 1.41 -2.61 -0.98
CA CYS A 58 0.17 -3.12 -1.59
C CYS A 58 -0.88 -2.03 -1.68
N ASP A 59 -1.55 -1.92 -2.81
CA ASP A 59 -2.74 -1.08 -2.98
C ASP A 59 -3.94 -1.76 -2.31
N LEU A 60 -3.95 -1.70 -0.99
CA LEU A 60 -4.97 -2.24 -0.10
C LEU A 60 -5.26 -1.22 1.01
N VAL A 61 -6.39 -1.35 1.69
CA VAL A 61 -6.70 -0.51 2.86
C VAL A 61 -5.80 -0.87 4.04
N GLN A 62 -5.50 -2.14 4.23
CA GLN A 62 -4.68 -2.66 5.31
C GLN A 62 -4.05 -4.00 4.96
N ILE A 63 -3.03 -4.38 5.69
CA ILE A 63 -2.48 -5.74 5.66
C ILE A 63 -3.12 -6.54 6.78
N THR A 64 -3.98 -7.46 6.41
CA THR A 64 -4.65 -8.34 7.37
C THR A 64 -3.74 -9.46 7.83
N LYS A 65 -3.99 -9.98 9.03
CA LYS A 65 -3.21 -11.12 9.55
C LYS A 65 -3.33 -12.36 8.64
N PRO A 66 -4.53 -12.75 8.16
CA PRO A 66 -4.65 -13.87 7.21
C PRO A 66 -3.83 -13.68 5.94
N LEU A 67 -3.85 -12.48 5.33
CA LEU A 67 -3.05 -12.18 4.14
C LEU A 67 -1.54 -12.32 4.43
N SER A 68 -1.08 -11.75 5.54
CA SER A 68 0.33 -11.85 5.93
C SER A 68 0.78 -13.30 6.10
N GLU A 69 -0.04 -14.13 6.76
CA GLU A 69 0.29 -15.55 6.98
C GLU A 69 0.26 -16.36 5.68
N ASP A 70 -0.65 -16.06 4.76
CA ASP A 70 -0.70 -16.74 3.47
C ASP A 70 0.52 -16.40 2.60
N VAL A 71 0.95 -15.13 2.56
CA VAL A 71 2.18 -14.71 1.87
C VAL A 71 3.41 -15.39 2.47
N LYS A 72 3.56 -15.39 3.81
CA LYS A 72 4.68 -16.06 4.48
C LYS A 72 4.74 -17.55 4.16
N LYS A 73 3.58 -18.24 4.15
CA LYS A 73 3.54 -19.67 3.78
C LYS A 73 4.09 -19.92 2.38
N LEU A 74 3.72 -19.09 1.41
CA LEU A 74 4.21 -19.19 0.04
C LEU A 74 5.72 -18.93 -0.02
N LEU A 75 6.20 -17.86 0.60
CA LEU A 75 7.62 -17.50 0.57
C LEU A 75 8.52 -18.51 1.28
N ARG A 76 8.05 -19.18 2.34
CA ARG A 76 8.81 -20.28 2.98
C ARG A 76 9.07 -21.45 2.03
N ILE A 77 8.21 -21.63 1.01
CA ILE A 77 8.33 -22.70 0.00
C ILE A 77 9.18 -22.23 -1.17
N SER A 78 8.93 -21.01 -1.68
CA SER A 78 9.48 -20.53 -2.96
C SER A 78 10.79 -19.76 -2.83
N VAL A 79 11.13 -19.24 -1.64
CA VAL A 79 12.33 -18.44 -1.40
C VAL A 79 13.29 -19.19 -0.48
N PRO A 80 14.41 -19.74 -1.01
CA PRO A 80 15.40 -20.43 -0.18
C PRO A 80 15.94 -19.55 0.95
N GLY A 81 15.92 -20.09 2.18
CA GLY A 81 16.42 -19.40 3.37
C GLY A 81 15.57 -18.23 3.84
N PHE A 82 14.32 -18.11 3.37
CA PHE A 82 13.40 -17.08 3.84
C PHE A 82 13.11 -17.22 5.33
N LYS A 83 13.10 -16.08 6.01
CA LYS A 83 12.69 -15.95 7.40
C LYS A 83 11.59 -14.91 7.49
N ASP A 84 10.60 -15.14 8.33
CA ASP A 84 9.39 -14.28 8.45
C ASP A 84 9.71 -12.82 8.77
N GLU A 85 10.74 -12.59 9.58
CA GLU A 85 11.23 -11.27 9.97
C GLU A 85 11.84 -10.44 8.82
N GLN A 86 12.14 -11.09 7.70
CA GLN A 86 12.64 -10.41 6.49
C GLN A 86 11.51 -9.72 5.71
N LEU A 87 10.23 -10.09 5.96
CA LEU A 87 9.08 -9.58 5.22
C LEU A 87 8.44 -8.38 5.92
N ILE A 88 8.35 -7.28 5.19
CA ILE A 88 7.63 -6.07 5.58
C ILE A 88 6.51 -5.87 4.57
N LEU A 89 5.27 -6.05 5.00
CA LEU A 89 4.08 -5.75 4.20
C LEU A 89 3.50 -4.41 4.65
N SER A 90 3.23 -3.53 3.71
CA SER A 90 2.60 -2.23 3.94
C SER A 90 1.44 -2.00 2.98
N ALA A 91 0.45 -1.24 3.42
CA ALA A 91 -0.70 -0.85 2.60
C ALA A 91 -0.63 0.64 2.27
N THR A 92 -1.04 1.00 1.06
CA THR A 92 -1.19 2.41 0.62
C THR A 92 -2.44 3.06 1.21
N HIS A 93 -3.28 2.29 1.87
CA HIS A 93 -4.52 2.67 2.54
C HIS A 93 -5.60 3.20 1.58
N ILE A 94 -5.73 2.60 0.40
CA ILE A 94 -6.86 2.87 -0.50
C ILE A 94 -8.17 2.35 0.11
N HIS A 95 -9.27 3.10 -0.06
CA HIS A 95 -10.59 2.71 0.42
C HIS A 95 -11.49 2.12 -0.68
N THR A 96 -10.90 1.73 -1.80
CA THR A 96 -11.57 1.14 -2.97
C THR A 96 -10.88 -0.15 -3.43
N GLY A 97 -10.23 -0.82 -2.49
CA GLY A 97 -9.59 -2.11 -2.70
C GLY A 97 -10.42 -3.29 -2.17
N PRO A 98 -10.02 -4.53 -2.51
CA PRO A 98 -10.71 -5.74 -2.10
C PRO A 98 -10.61 -6.00 -0.59
N ASN A 99 -11.64 -6.63 -0.04
CA ASN A 99 -11.58 -7.20 1.30
C ASN A 99 -10.65 -8.43 1.30
N THR A 100 -9.78 -8.53 2.30
CA THR A 100 -8.85 -9.65 2.51
C THR A 100 -8.98 -10.28 3.89
N ASP A 101 -9.98 -9.87 4.68
CA ASP A 101 -10.21 -10.36 6.04
C ASP A 101 -11.57 -11.06 6.15
N ASP A 102 -11.60 -12.16 6.85
CA ASP A 102 -12.82 -12.87 7.23
C ASP A 102 -13.38 -12.35 8.56
N ASP A 103 -12.94 -11.16 9.03
CA ASP A 103 -13.32 -10.58 10.32
C ASP A 103 -14.84 -10.31 10.35
N PRO A 104 -15.50 -10.71 11.46
CA PRO A 104 -16.91 -10.42 11.69
C PRO A 104 -17.27 -8.93 11.65
N PHE A 105 -16.31 -8.00 11.72
CA PHE A 105 -16.60 -6.58 11.53
C PHE A 105 -17.13 -6.25 10.15
N THR A 106 -16.68 -6.95 9.12
CA THR A 106 -17.23 -6.86 7.75
C THR A 106 -18.58 -7.59 7.63
N THR A 107 -18.92 -8.45 8.60
CA THR A 107 -20.18 -9.19 8.65
C THR A 107 -21.26 -8.51 9.52
N LEU A 108 -20.90 -7.42 10.22
CA LEU A 108 -21.80 -6.76 11.17
C LEU A 108 -23.08 -6.19 10.55
N LEU A 109 -23.09 -5.93 9.24
CA LEU A 109 -24.24 -5.31 8.58
C LEU A 109 -25.36 -6.31 8.22
N ASP A 110 -25.05 -7.60 8.01
CA ASP A 110 -26.06 -8.62 7.72
C ASP A 110 -25.70 -10.06 8.11
N GLY A 111 -24.62 -10.28 8.84
CA GLY A 111 -24.24 -11.60 9.36
C GLY A 111 -23.62 -12.56 8.34
N ARG A 112 -23.21 -12.07 7.15
CA ARG A 112 -22.53 -12.87 6.12
C ARG A 112 -21.05 -12.55 6.07
N ALA A 113 -20.23 -13.59 5.89
CA ALA A 113 -18.79 -13.44 5.72
C ALA A 113 -18.42 -12.77 4.37
N ASP A 114 -19.18 -13.08 3.33
CA ASP A 114 -19.01 -12.52 1.99
C ASP A 114 -20.35 -11.99 1.47
N PRO A 115 -20.36 -10.82 0.79
CA PRO A 115 -21.53 -10.35 0.08
C PRO A 115 -21.99 -11.34 -1.00
N LEU A 116 -23.31 -11.43 -1.22
CA LEU A 116 -23.84 -12.23 -2.32
C LEU A 116 -23.26 -11.71 -3.65
N ASP A 117 -22.98 -12.65 -4.55
CA ASP A 117 -22.48 -12.38 -5.91
C ASP A 117 -21.10 -11.74 -6.01
N SER A 118 -20.30 -11.75 -4.93
CA SER A 118 -18.90 -11.33 -4.95
C SER A 118 -17.93 -12.52 -4.95
N ILE A 119 -16.69 -12.25 -5.36
CA ILE A 119 -15.60 -13.23 -5.18
C ILE A 119 -15.41 -13.43 -3.67
N PRO A 120 -15.36 -14.69 -3.19
CA PRO A 120 -15.11 -14.97 -1.79
C PRO A 120 -13.82 -14.30 -1.29
N THR A 121 -13.83 -13.74 -0.08
CA THR A 121 -12.68 -13.07 0.52
C THR A 121 -11.42 -13.95 0.55
N ALA A 122 -11.58 -15.24 0.86
CA ALA A 122 -10.49 -16.20 0.83
C ALA A 122 -9.88 -16.38 -0.58
N GLU A 123 -10.68 -16.29 -1.64
CA GLU A 123 -10.20 -16.37 -3.02
C GLU A 123 -9.49 -15.06 -3.42
N CYS A 124 -10.02 -13.88 -3.06
CA CYS A 124 -9.32 -12.62 -3.23
C CYS A 124 -7.94 -12.67 -2.57
N ARG A 125 -7.88 -13.10 -1.32
CA ARG A 125 -6.64 -13.24 -0.55
C ARG A 125 -5.66 -14.21 -1.21
N ARG A 126 -6.14 -15.34 -1.71
CA ARG A 126 -5.32 -16.32 -2.44
C ARG A 126 -4.69 -15.71 -3.70
N GLN A 127 -5.48 -15.02 -4.52
CA GLN A 127 -4.97 -14.37 -5.75
C GLN A 127 -3.94 -13.31 -5.43
N ILE A 128 -4.20 -12.47 -4.44
CA ILE A 128 -3.28 -11.42 -3.98
C ILE A 128 -1.98 -12.03 -3.45
N SER A 129 -2.05 -13.08 -2.64
CA SER A 129 -0.86 -13.73 -2.07
C SER A 129 0.04 -14.32 -3.14
N LEU A 130 -0.53 -14.96 -4.16
CA LEU A 130 0.23 -15.50 -5.30
C LEU A 130 0.86 -14.40 -6.16
N ALA A 131 0.16 -13.28 -6.34
CA ALA A 131 0.71 -12.13 -7.06
C ALA A 131 1.88 -11.50 -6.29
N ILE A 132 1.78 -11.37 -4.96
CA ILE A 132 2.87 -10.90 -4.11
C ILE A 132 4.07 -11.85 -4.19
N GLU A 133 3.86 -13.16 -4.10
CA GLU A 133 4.93 -14.15 -4.26
C GLU A 133 5.66 -13.97 -5.61
N SER A 134 4.90 -13.86 -6.70
CA SER A 134 5.48 -13.63 -8.04
C SER A 134 6.31 -12.35 -8.08
N ALA A 135 5.84 -11.26 -7.52
CA ALA A 135 6.59 -10.00 -7.47
C ALA A 135 7.86 -10.11 -6.60
N VAL A 136 7.83 -10.85 -5.50
CA VAL A 136 9.02 -11.12 -4.68
C VAL A 136 10.06 -11.91 -5.46
N LEU A 137 9.64 -12.95 -6.19
CA LEU A 137 10.56 -13.74 -7.01
C LEU A 137 11.18 -12.91 -8.16
N GLN A 138 10.41 -12.01 -8.79
CA GLN A 138 10.91 -11.04 -9.76
C GLN A 138 11.97 -10.13 -9.12
N ALA A 139 11.69 -9.58 -7.94
CA ALA A 139 12.61 -8.70 -7.24
C ALA A 139 13.94 -9.42 -6.89
N ILE A 140 13.86 -10.66 -6.41
CA ILE A 140 15.07 -11.47 -6.13
C ILE A 140 15.86 -11.76 -7.42
N GLY A 141 15.16 -12.04 -8.52
CA GLY A 141 15.80 -12.29 -9.82
C GLY A 141 16.44 -11.05 -10.48
N SER A 142 16.09 -9.84 -10.01
CA SER A 142 16.58 -8.56 -10.55
C SER A 142 17.61 -7.85 -9.69
N LEU A 143 18.16 -8.52 -8.65
CA LEU A 143 19.12 -7.92 -7.72
C LEU A 143 20.37 -7.36 -8.45
N LYS A 144 20.66 -6.07 -8.21
CA LYS A 144 21.83 -5.34 -8.74
C LYS A 144 22.50 -4.54 -7.64
N GLU A 145 23.82 -4.35 -7.75
CA GLU A 145 24.56 -3.47 -6.83
C GLU A 145 23.99 -2.05 -6.90
N SER A 146 23.61 -1.51 -5.75
CA SER A 146 22.86 -0.26 -5.66
C SER A 146 23.38 0.63 -4.54
N ARG A 147 23.00 1.91 -4.61
CA ARG A 147 23.24 2.93 -3.58
C ARG A 147 21.93 3.55 -3.16
N PHE A 148 21.83 3.90 -1.87
CA PHE A 148 20.69 4.59 -1.30
C PHE A 148 21.02 6.06 -1.09
N GLU A 149 20.05 6.92 -1.44
CA GLU A 149 20.02 8.35 -1.10
C GLU A 149 18.72 8.66 -0.38
N LEU A 150 18.82 9.22 0.83
CA LEU A 150 17.64 9.60 1.60
C LEU A 150 17.39 11.10 1.46
N ALA A 151 16.15 11.48 1.15
CA ALA A 151 15.68 12.85 1.17
C ALA A 151 14.47 13.00 2.07
N ILE A 152 14.33 14.20 2.62
CA ILE A 152 13.16 14.61 3.38
C ILE A 152 12.59 15.85 2.71
N SER A 153 11.30 15.80 2.40
CA SER A 153 10.54 16.93 1.86
C SER A 153 9.38 17.26 2.78
N HIS A 154 8.88 18.47 2.69
CA HIS A 154 7.69 18.89 3.41
C HIS A 154 6.63 19.27 2.39
N THR A 155 5.50 18.61 2.46
CA THR A 155 4.35 18.88 1.61
C THR A 155 3.06 18.75 2.41
N ILE A 156 2.10 19.59 2.10
CA ILE A 156 0.75 19.47 2.68
C ILE A 156 -0.07 18.58 1.75
N THR A 157 0.00 17.27 2.00
CA THR A 157 -0.77 16.26 1.26
C THR A 157 -2.03 15.84 2.00
N GLY A 158 -2.04 15.99 3.32
CA GLY A 158 -3.19 15.69 4.17
C GLY A 158 -3.47 16.85 5.11
N VAL A 159 -4.74 17.12 5.39
CA VAL A 159 -5.19 18.14 6.33
C VAL A 159 -5.98 17.48 7.47
N ASN A 160 -5.78 18.01 8.70
CA ASN A 160 -6.59 17.58 9.83
C ASN A 160 -8.01 18.12 9.66
N ARG A 161 -9.00 17.26 9.88
CA ARG A 161 -10.42 17.58 9.68
C ARG A 161 -11.19 17.67 10.98
N ARG A 162 -10.51 17.54 12.13
CA ARG A 162 -11.13 17.52 13.45
C ARG A 162 -10.96 18.88 14.12
N ALA A 163 -12.06 19.64 14.20
CA ALA A 163 -12.11 20.95 14.83
C ALA A 163 -12.19 20.82 16.35
N THR A 164 -11.43 21.65 17.09
CA THR A 164 -11.46 21.72 18.56
C THR A 164 -12.10 23.02 19.03
N TYR A 165 -12.73 22.96 20.20
CA TYR A 165 -13.51 24.07 20.77
C TYR A 165 -13.10 24.38 22.21
N ALA A 166 -13.51 25.56 22.71
CA ALA A 166 -13.15 26.03 24.03
C ALA A 166 -13.70 25.18 25.19
N ASP A 167 -14.78 24.46 24.95
CA ASP A 167 -15.38 23.53 25.90
C ASP A 167 -14.61 22.20 26.01
N GLY A 168 -13.50 22.04 25.27
CA GLY A 168 -12.69 20.83 25.23
C GLY A 168 -13.23 19.75 24.26
N SER A 169 -14.34 20.02 23.57
CA SER A 169 -14.86 19.09 22.56
C SER A 169 -14.01 19.13 21.28
N ALA A 170 -14.03 18.00 20.54
CA ALA A 170 -13.42 17.87 19.22
C ALA A 170 -14.39 17.14 18.28
N VAL A 171 -14.68 17.72 17.12
CA VAL A 171 -15.68 17.24 16.19
C VAL A 171 -15.08 17.08 14.78
N MET A 172 -15.24 15.88 14.19
CA MET A 172 -14.87 15.64 12.80
C MET A 172 -15.75 16.50 11.88
N TYR A 173 -15.12 17.24 10.96
CA TYR A 173 -15.80 18.22 10.10
C TYR A 173 -16.57 19.29 10.89
N GLY A 174 -16.10 19.63 12.10
CA GLY A 174 -16.75 20.63 12.95
C GLY A 174 -16.74 22.02 12.33
N ASP A 175 -17.75 22.83 12.73
CA ASP A 175 -17.90 24.21 12.23
C ASP A 175 -16.76 25.11 12.74
N VAL A 176 -15.91 25.56 11.82
CA VAL A 176 -14.77 26.43 12.09
C VAL A 176 -15.17 27.91 12.30
N HIS A 177 -16.44 28.26 12.03
CA HIS A 177 -16.99 29.61 12.23
C HIS A 177 -17.63 29.79 13.62
N ARG A 178 -17.70 28.73 14.43
CA ARG A 178 -18.18 28.85 15.82
C ARG A 178 -17.29 29.83 16.61
N PRO A 179 -17.90 30.69 17.44
CA PRO A 179 -17.13 31.68 18.23
C PRO A 179 -16.12 31.07 19.21
N ASP A 180 -16.33 29.82 19.60
CA ASP A 180 -15.49 29.07 20.52
C ASP A 180 -14.49 28.12 19.81
N PHE A 181 -14.39 28.18 18.47
CA PHE A 181 -13.38 27.42 17.71
C PHE A 181 -11.95 27.77 18.15
N ARG A 182 -11.12 26.79 18.38
CA ARG A 182 -9.75 26.93 18.84
C ARG A 182 -8.69 26.63 17.79
N GLY A 183 -9.02 25.72 16.86
CA GLY A 183 -8.10 25.28 15.81
C GLY A 183 -8.39 23.84 15.43
N MET A 184 -7.60 23.30 14.52
CA MET A 184 -7.62 21.85 14.22
C MET A 184 -6.84 21.10 15.29
N GLU A 185 -7.26 19.84 15.59
CA GLU A 185 -6.73 19.04 16.68
C GLU A 185 -5.24 18.68 16.51
N GLY A 186 -4.78 18.54 15.30
CA GLY A 186 -3.41 18.17 14.97
C GLY A 186 -2.79 19.08 13.92
N ARG A 187 -1.54 18.78 13.60
CA ARG A 187 -0.84 19.48 12.52
C ARG A 187 -1.22 18.88 11.18
N ASP A 188 -1.27 19.72 10.17
CA ASP A 188 -1.42 19.29 8.79
C ASP A 188 -0.09 18.79 8.27
N GLY A 189 -0.16 17.66 7.53
CA GLY A 189 0.98 17.08 6.88
C GLY A 189 2.07 16.62 7.83
N GLY A 190 3.20 16.32 7.26
CA GLY A 190 4.41 15.88 7.94
C GLY A 190 5.56 15.79 6.95
N PRO A 191 6.76 15.41 7.40
CA PRO A 191 7.85 15.17 6.48
C PRO A 191 7.52 13.96 5.60
N MET A 192 7.59 14.16 4.29
CA MET A 192 7.62 13.07 3.32
C MET A 192 9.05 12.54 3.27
N GLN A 193 9.24 11.26 3.55
CA GLN A 193 10.54 10.61 3.45
C GLN A 193 10.65 9.90 2.10
N ILE A 194 11.76 10.11 1.42
CA ILE A 194 12.00 9.57 0.09
C ILE A 194 13.34 8.84 0.09
N LEU A 195 13.31 7.56 -0.29
CA LEU A 195 14.51 6.77 -0.53
C LEU A 195 14.67 6.60 -2.04
N TYR A 196 15.72 7.17 -2.58
CA TYR A 196 16.14 6.94 -3.96
C TYR A 196 17.09 5.74 -4.01
N VAL A 197 16.85 4.86 -4.96
CA VAL A 197 17.71 3.70 -5.22
C VAL A 197 18.38 3.89 -6.57
N ARG A 198 19.72 3.95 -6.57
CA ARG A 198 20.51 4.15 -7.79
C ARG A 198 21.37 2.95 -8.09
N ASP A 199 21.56 2.65 -9.35
CA ASP A 199 22.56 1.68 -9.81
C ASP A 199 23.95 2.14 -9.36
N ALA A 200 24.75 1.24 -8.79
CA ALA A 200 26.09 1.59 -8.29
C ALA A 200 27.10 1.83 -9.42
N SER A 201 26.85 1.30 -10.62
CA SER A 201 27.77 1.37 -11.76
C SER A 201 27.72 2.71 -12.50
N ASP A 202 26.54 3.27 -12.74
CA ASP A 202 26.34 4.45 -13.56
C ASP A 202 25.58 5.59 -12.84
N GLY A 203 25.03 5.31 -11.65
CA GLY A 203 24.24 6.27 -10.87
C GLY A 203 22.80 6.47 -11.37
N ALA A 204 22.35 5.69 -12.35
CA ALA A 204 20.99 5.77 -12.86
C ALA A 204 19.97 5.48 -11.74
N LEU A 205 18.88 6.26 -11.72
CA LEU A 205 17.79 6.02 -10.79
C LEU A 205 17.01 4.79 -11.23
N ASN A 206 16.91 3.78 -10.37
CA ASN A 206 16.18 2.56 -10.68
C ASN A 206 14.93 2.34 -9.82
N GLY A 207 14.75 3.13 -8.77
CA GLY A 207 13.53 3.07 -7.97
C GLY A 207 13.44 4.14 -6.89
N VAL A 208 12.20 4.36 -6.42
CA VAL A 208 11.87 5.34 -5.38
C VAL A 208 10.91 4.71 -4.37
N VAL A 209 11.24 4.80 -3.10
CA VAL A 209 10.30 4.50 -2.02
C VAL A 209 9.92 5.81 -1.34
N ALA A 210 8.62 6.12 -1.31
CA ALA A 210 8.11 7.34 -0.67
C ALA A 210 7.16 6.99 0.48
N ALA A 211 7.44 7.52 1.67
CA ALA A 211 6.51 7.52 2.79
C ALA A 211 5.83 8.89 2.86
N VAL A 212 4.55 8.91 2.47
CA VAL A 212 3.74 10.13 2.41
C VAL A 212 2.79 10.14 3.61
N PRO A 213 2.77 11.22 4.42
CA PRO A 213 1.91 11.31 5.61
C PRO A 213 0.47 11.67 5.23
N CYS A 214 -0.13 10.86 4.35
CA CYS A 214 -1.50 11.04 3.87
C CYS A 214 -2.08 9.69 3.47
N THR A 215 -3.29 9.42 3.92
CA THR A 215 -4.06 8.25 3.50
C THR A 215 -4.58 8.42 2.07
N ALA A 216 -4.73 7.32 1.33
CA ALA A 216 -5.25 7.33 -0.03
C ALA A 216 -6.78 7.29 -0.01
N GLN A 217 -7.40 8.46 0.20
CA GLN A 217 -8.84 8.63 0.39
C GLN A 217 -9.43 9.75 -0.48
N CYS A 218 -8.86 9.99 -1.67
CA CYS A 218 -9.43 10.94 -2.62
C CYS A 218 -10.74 10.41 -3.23
N ASP A 219 -10.80 9.09 -3.44
CA ASP A 219 -11.93 8.38 -4.04
C ASP A 219 -12.58 7.37 -3.08
N GLU A 220 -12.55 7.64 -1.77
CA GLU A 220 -12.95 6.69 -0.73
C GLU A 220 -14.39 6.16 -0.86
N MET A 221 -15.30 6.90 -1.50
CA MET A 221 -16.71 6.55 -1.69
C MET A 221 -17.00 5.88 -3.04
N GLY A 222 -15.99 5.63 -3.87
CA GLY A 222 -16.18 5.08 -5.21
C GLY A 222 -16.71 3.64 -5.20
N PHE A 223 -17.62 3.32 -6.14
CA PHE A 223 -18.10 1.96 -6.43
C PHE A 223 -17.30 1.35 -7.59
N TYR A 224 -16.00 1.42 -7.51
CA TYR A 224 -15.02 0.86 -8.46
C TYR A 224 -13.70 0.58 -7.76
N VAL A 225 -12.91 -0.31 -8.30
CA VAL A 225 -11.54 -0.53 -7.85
C VAL A 225 -10.63 0.57 -8.44
N THR A 226 -9.79 1.17 -7.60
CA THR A 226 -8.76 2.14 -8.02
C THR A 226 -7.60 2.16 -7.03
N ALA A 227 -6.39 2.48 -7.52
CA ALA A 227 -5.22 2.73 -6.68
C ALA A 227 -5.23 4.14 -6.05
N ASP A 228 -6.35 4.88 -6.15
CA ASP A 228 -6.53 6.25 -5.65
C ASP A 228 -5.42 7.17 -6.22
N TYR A 229 -4.96 8.19 -5.47
CA TYR A 229 -3.91 9.09 -5.96
C TYR A 229 -2.58 8.37 -6.24
N TRP A 230 -2.31 7.21 -5.63
CA TRP A 230 -1.09 6.46 -5.88
C TRP A 230 -0.97 5.95 -7.31
N GLY A 231 -2.10 5.61 -7.97
CA GLY A 231 -2.11 5.27 -9.39
C GLY A 231 -1.56 6.41 -10.23
N VAL A 232 -2.13 7.59 -10.08
CA VAL A 232 -1.71 8.81 -10.80
C VAL A 232 -0.28 9.24 -10.42
N ALA A 233 0.08 9.20 -9.14
CA ALA A 233 1.42 9.59 -8.69
C ALA A 233 2.51 8.73 -9.35
N ARG A 234 2.32 7.41 -9.43
CA ARG A 234 3.26 6.51 -10.10
C ARG A 234 3.40 6.81 -11.60
N GLU A 235 2.31 7.12 -12.28
CA GLU A 235 2.34 7.51 -13.70
C GLU A 235 3.11 8.81 -13.91
N VAL A 236 2.84 9.83 -13.10
CA VAL A 236 3.53 11.13 -13.16
C VAL A 236 5.03 10.96 -12.88
N ILE A 237 5.40 10.16 -11.88
CA ILE A 237 6.80 9.91 -11.53
C ILE A 237 7.51 9.22 -12.70
N ARG A 238 6.91 8.19 -13.31
CA ARG A 238 7.50 7.52 -14.47
C ARG A 238 7.63 8.43 -15.68
N ALA A 239 6.60 9.22 -15.97
CA ALA A 239 6.66 10.19 -17.06
C ALA A 239 7.78 11.23 -16.88
N GLY A 240 8.10 11.59 -15.63
CA GLY A 240 9.15 12.57 -15.32
C GLY A 240 10.55 11.99 -15.17
N LEU A 241 10.67 10.77 -14.65
CA LEU A 241 11.96 10.15 -14.27
C LEU A 241 12.39 8.99 -15.18
N GLY A 242 11.48 8.46 -16.00
CA GLY A 242 11.68 7.34 -16.90
C GLY A 242 10.81 6.12 -16.57
N ASP A 243 10.42 5.38 -17.57
CA ASP A 243 9.54 4.21 -17.46
C ASP A 243 10.18 3.05 -16.68
N ASP A 244 11.52 3.00 -16.62
CA ASP A 244 12.29 1.98 -15.91
C ASP A 244 12.40 2.24 -14.39
N VAL A 245 11.87 3.37 -13.88
CA VAL A 245 11.86 3.69 -12.45
C VAL A 245 10.70 2.96 -11.75
N ASN A 246 11.04 2.22 -10.70
CA ASN A 246 10.14 1.41 -9.87
C ASN A 246 9.62 2.18 -8.66
#